data_e405783b5d0dcb068ae80d31859823c4
#
_entry.id   e405783b5d0dcb068ae80d31859823c4
#
_cell.length_a   1.000
_cell.length_b   1.000
_cell.length_c   1.000
_cell.angle_alpha   90.00
_cell.angle_beta   90.00
_cell.angle_gamma   90.00
#
_symmetry.space_group_name_H-M   'P 1'
#
loop_
_entity.id
_entity.type
_entity.pdbx_description
1 polymer ?
#
loop_
_entity_poly.entity_id
_entity_poly.type
_entity_poly.pdbx_seq_one_letter_code
_entity_poly.pdbx_strand_id
1 'polypeptide(L)'
;YGPIMAIRGVSFQVQEGSIVTILGSNGAGKTTILKTISGAIDPRKGKVFLSGSEIQKKDPDKILRLGMSHAPEGREVFPYCSVLENLEMGAYTRSDRKGIQKDIEQVYDYFPILKERKNQPAGLLSGGEQQMLCISRALMSKPEIMLLDEPSLGLSPKLVKEIFEIIIRINK
;
A
#
# COMPACT_ATOMS: atom_id res chain seq x y z
N TYR A 1 -8.70 20.13 -1.58
CA TYR A 1 -9.36 20.36 -0.30
C TYR A 1 -9.96 21.78 -0.25
N GLY A 2 -11.19 21.96 -0.78
CA GLY A 2 -11.82 23.30 -0.83
C GLY A 2 -10.99 24.30 -1.65
N PRO A 3 -10.71 25.51 -1.13
CA PRO A 3 -9.90 26.51 -1.82
C PRO A 3 -8.38 26.24 -1.75
N ILE A 4 -7.93 25.29 -0.94
CA ILE A 4 -6.50 25.01 -0.73
C ILE A 4 -5.95 24.16 -1.88
N MET A 5 -4.93 24.65 -2.56
CA MET A 5 -4.19 23.94 -3.59
C MET A 5 -3.06 23.14 -2.93
N ALA A 6 -3.27 21.85 -2.71
CA ALA A 6 -2.29 20.96 -2.06
C ALA A 6 -1.12 20.57 -2.99
N ILE A 7 -1.35 20.55 -4.32
CA ILE A 7 -0.33 20.19 -5.32
C ILE A 7 -0.29 21.28 -6.39
N ARG A 8 0.91 21.78 -6.69
CA ARG A 8 1.13 22.85 -7.67
C ARG A 8 1.95 22.34 -8.87
N GLY A 9 1.29 21.57 -9.75
CA GLY A 9 1.89 21.17 -11.01
C GLY A 9 3.11 20.24 -10.85
N VAL A 10 2.88 18.99 -10.42
CA VAL A 10 3.92 17.96 -10.30
C VAL A 10 3.80 17.00 -11.48
N SER A 11 4.95 16.67 -12.11
CA SER A 11 5.03 15.62 -13.13
C SER A 11 6.25 14.76 -12.86
N PHE A 12 6.08 13.44 -12.88
CA PHE A 12 7.14 12.46 -12.73
C PHE A 12 6.74 11.14 -13.39
N GLN A 13 7.74 10.29 -13.59
CA GLN A 13 7.56 8.94 -14.12
C GLN A 13 8.23 7.93 -13.19
N VAL A 14 7.65 6.76 -13.08
CA VAL A 14 8.21 5.61 -12.35
C VAL A 14 8.47 4.52 -13.38
N GLN A 15 9.71 4.05 -13.47
CA GLN A 15 10.09 2.96 -14.35
C GLN A 15 9.82 1.61 -13.69
N GLU A 16 9.51 0.60 -14.49
CA GLU A 16 9.36 -0.77 -14.03
C GLU A 16 10.61 -1.25 -13.26
N GLY A 17 10.40 -1.99 -12.18
CA GLY A 17 11.47 -2.50 -11.32
C GLY A 17 12.16 -1.44 -10.45
N SER A 18 11.74 -0.15 -10.49
CA SER A 18 12.34 0.90 -9.68
C SER A 18 11.58 1.15 -8.37
N ILE A 19 12.33 1.57 -7.34
CA ILE A 19 11.75 2.13 -6.11
C ILE A 19 11.97 3.64 -6.17
N VAL A 20 10.88 4.40 -6.10
CA VAL A 20 10.90 5.88 -6.15
C VAL A 20 10.38 6.44 -4.83
N THR A 21 11.10 7.41 -4.28
CA THR A 21 10.71 8.09 -3.03
C THR A 21 10.32 9.53 -3.30
N ILE A 22 9.14 9.94 -2.82
CA ILE A 22 8.69 11.33 -2.84
C ILE A 22 9.12 11.98 -1.52
N LEU A 23 10.04 12.94 -1.60
CA LEU A 23 10.54 13.66 -0.43
C LEU A 23 9.86 15.03 -0.31
N GLY A 24 9.61 15.45 0.93
CA GLY A 24 9.04 16.75 1.25
C GLY A 24 8.67 16.87 2.73
N SER A 25 8.55 18.10 3.22
CA SER A 25 8.11 18.37 4.58
C SER A 25 6.67 17.90 4.82
N ASN A 26 6.25 17.84 6.09
CA ASN A 26 4.84 17.58 6.42
C ASN A 26 3.96 18.67 5.82
N GLY A 27 2.85 18.28 5.19
CA GLY A 27 1.96 19.21 4.47
C GLY A 27 2.41 19.55 3.03
N ALA A 28 3.55 19.02 2.52
CA ALA A 28 4.00 19.28 1.15
C ALA A 28 3.14 18.59 0.06
N GLY A 29 2.14 17.79 0.44
CA GLY A 29 1.22 17.14 -0.49
C GLY A 29 1.60 15.70 -0.88
N LYS A 30 2.56 15.06 -0.21
CA LYS A 30 2.98 13.67 -0.50
C LYS A 30 1.78 12.71 -0.50
N THR A 31 1.04 12.63 0.61
CA THR A 31 -0.19 11.83 0.74
C THR A 31 -1.24 12.21 -0.30
N THR A 32 -1.36 13.50 -0.63
CA THR A 32 -2.32 13.95 -1.66
C THR A 32 -1.93 13.44 -3.04
N ILE A 33 -0.63 13.40 -3.39
CA ILE A 33 -0.13 12.81 -4.63
C ILE A 33 -0.51 11.32 -4.67
N LEU A 34 -0.20 10.55 -3.63
CA LEU A 34 -0.50 9.12 -3.57
C LEU A 34 -2.01 8.85 -3.65
N LYS A 35 -2.83 9.60 -2.91
CA LYS A 35 -4.30 9.52 -2.98
C LYS A 35 -4.86 9.90 -4.35
N THR A 36 -4.22 10.84 -5.05
CA THR A 36 -4.63 11.21 -6.42
C THR A 36 -4.30 10.11 -7.42
N ILE A 37 -3.13 9.49 -7.29
CA ILE A 37 -2.70 8.39 -8.16
C ILE A 37 -3.57 7.15 -7.93
N SER A 38 -3.91 6.84 -6.66
CA SER A 38 -4.76 5.68 -6.30
C SER A 38 -6.26 5.88 -6.54
N GLY A 39 -6.68 7.06 -7.03
CA GLY A 39 -8.09 7.37 -7.30
C GLY A 39 -8.92 7.72 -6.07
N ALA A 40 -8.32 7.82 -4.89
CA ALA A 40 -9.01 8.25 -3.67
C ALA A 40 -9.41 9.74 -3.71
N ILE A 41 -8.73 10.53 -4.55
CA ILE A 41 -9.02 11.95 -4.78
C ILE A 41 -8.89 12.24 -6.27
N ASP A 42 -9.90 12.86 -6.86
CA ASP A 42 -9.84 13.30 -8.26
C ASP A 42 -8.93 14.52 -8.44
N PRO A 43 -8.00 14.51 -9.42
CA PRO A 43 -7.23 15.68 -9.76
C PRO A 43 -8.10 16.74 -10.44
N ARG A 44 -7.94 18.00 -10.08
CA ARG A 44 -8.61 19.12 -10.76
C ARG A 44 -8.09 19.33 -12.17
N LYS A 45 -6.79 19.09 -12.38
CA LYS A 45 -6.07 19.20 -13.67
C LYS A 45 -4.97 18.17 -13.72
N GLY A 46 -4.52 17.85 -14.92
CA GLY A 46 -3.47 16.87 -15.14
C GLY A 46 -4.00 15.48 -15.44
N LYS A 47 -3.09 14.56 -15.71
CA LYS A 47 -3.37 13.19 -16.11
C LYS A 47 -2.49 12.22 -15.34
N VAL A 48 -3.01 11.05 -15.05
CA VAL A 48 -2.30 9.92 -14.45
C VAL A 48 -2.38 8.74 -15.41
N PHE A 49 -1.25 8.12 -15.69
CA PHE A 49 -1.18 6.94 -16.55
C PHE A 49 -0.58 5.76 -15.78
N LEU A 50 -1.15 4.59 -15.98
CA LEU A 50 -0.63 3.30 -15.53
C LEU A 50 -0.46 2.42 -16.75
N SER A 51 0.77 1.99 -17.05
CA SER A 51 1.10 1.14 -18.21
C SER A 51 0.48 1.66 -19.52
N GLY A 52 0.55 2.99 -19.75
CA GLY A 52 -0.01 3.68 -20.92
C GLY A 52 -1.52 3.94 -20.89
N SER A 53 -2.24 3.41 -19.92
CA SER A 53 -3.68 3.63 -19.74
C SER A 53 -3.96 4.83 -18.83
N GLU A 54 -4.82 5.74 -19.26
CA GLU A 54 -5.26 6.89 -18.46
C GLU A 54 -6.18 6.43 -17.31
N ILE A 55 -5.81 6.73 -16.06
CA ILE A 55 -6.49 6.20 -14.87
C ILE A 55 -7.13 7.26 -13.96
N GLN A 56 -6.83 8.56 -14.14
CA GLN A 56 -7.47 9.60 -13.33
C GLN A 56 -9.00 9.53 -13.48
N LYS A 57 -9.72 9.83 -12.40
CA LYS A 57 -11.18 9.71 -12.27
C LYS A 57 -11.73 8.28 -12.38
N LYS A 58 -10.86 7.28 -12.31
CA LYS A 58 -11.33 5.90 -12.09
C LYS A 58 -11.46 5.65 -10.59
N ASP A 59 -12.48 4.89 -10.22
CA ASP A 59 -12.67 4.47 -8.83
C ASP A 59 -11.49 3.63 -8.34
N PRO A 60 -11.14 3.69 -7.04
CA PRO A 60 -9.99 2.97 -6.47
C PRO A 60 -10.02 1.46 -6.74
N ASP A 61 -11.20 0.82 -6.73
CA ASP A 61 -11.33 -0.61 -7.01
C ASP A 61 -10.95 -0.95 -8.46
N LYS A 62 -11.25 -0.07 -9.41
CA LYS A 62 -10.87 -0.21 -10.81
C LYS A 62 -9.37 -0.04 -11.01
N ILE A 63 -8.75 0.91 -10.29
CA ILE A 63 -7.30 1.12 -10.30
C ILE A 63 -6.58 -0.08 -9.67
N LEU A 64 -7.11 -0.62 -8.57
CA LEU A 64 -6.57 -1.84 -7.95
C LEU A 64 -6.59 -3.03 -8.93
N ARG A 65 -7.69 -3.22 -9.68
CA ARG A 65 -7.80 -4.27 -10.71
C ARG A 65 -6.85 -4.08 -11.89
N LEU A 66 -6.39 -2.85 -12.13
CA LEU A 66 -5.35 -2.54 -13.12
C LEU A 66 -3.94 -2.79 -12.60
N GLY A 67 -3.78 -3.28 -11.36
CA GLY A 67 -2.50 -3.66 -10.79
C GLY A 67 -1.85 -2.61 -9.89
N MET A 68 -2.56 -1.59 -9.41
CA MET A 68 -2.00 -0.62 -8.48
C MET A 68 -2.65 -0.74 -7.09
N SER A 69 -1.86 -1.03 -6.06
CA SER A 69 -2.32 -1.05 -4.67
C SER A 69 -1.79 0.15 -3.88
N HIS A 70 -2.46 0.47 -2.78
CA HIS A 70 -2.07 1.56 -1.89
C HIS A 70 -2.15 1.10 -0.42
N ALA A 71 -1.02 1.21 0.28
CA ALA A 71 -0.95 1.12 1.74
C ALA A 71 -0.94 2.55 2.30
N PRO A 72 -2.06 3.03 2.85
CA PRO A 72 -2.19 4.42 3.31
C PRO A 72 -1.44 4.68 4.60
N GLU A 73 -1.22 5.95 4.91
CA GLU A 73 -0.78 6.40 6.22
C GLU A 73 -1.79 5.99 7.31
N GLY A 74 -1.32 5.73 8.53
CA GLY A 74 -2.20 5.39 9.65
C GLY A 74 -2.52 3.90 9.78
N ARG A 75 -1.90 3.04 8.97
CA ARG A 75 -1.98 1.57 9.02
C ARG A 75 -3.32 0.98 8.57
N GLU A 76 -4.44 1.62 8.83
CA GLU A 76 -5.83 1.32 8.41
C GLU A 76 -6.16 -0.20 8.31
N VAL A 77 -5.73 -1.00 9.31
CA VAL A 77 -6.13 -2.41 9.41
C VAL A 77 -7.59 -2.54 9.84
N PHE A 78 -8.23 -3.67 9.54
CA PHE A 78 -9.55 -4.02 10.09
C PHE A 78 -9.37 -4.56 11.51
N PRO A 79 -9.58 -3.77 12.57
CA PRO A 79 -9.10 -4.08 13.91
C PRO A 79 -9.80 -5.27 14.56
N TYR A 80 -11.05 -5.53 14.18
CA TYR A 80 -11.88 -6.65 14.70
C TYR A 80 -11.70 -7.95 13.91
N CYS A 81 -11.09 -7.87 12.73
CA CYS A 81 -10.75 -9.04 11.93
C CYS A 81 -9.37 -9.57 12.35
N SER A 82 -9.18 -10.87 12.24
CA SER A 82 -7.88 -11.52 12.44
C SER A 82 -6.85 -11.05 11.41
N VAL A 83 -5.59 -11.34 11.67
CA VAL A 83 -4.50 -11.13 10.71
C VAL A 83 -4.80 -11.84 9.39
N LEU A 84 -5.21 -13.12 9.45
CA LEU A 84 -5.54 -13.90 8.25
C LEU A 84 -6.68 -13.27 7.46
N GLU A 85 -7.79 -12.90 8.11
CA GLU A 85 -8.92 -12.25 7.44
C GLU A 85 -8.52 -10.90 6.80
N ASN A 86 -7.65 -10.12 7.45
CA ASN A 86 -7.09 -8.90 6.84
C ASN A 86 -6.33 -9.21 5.55
N LEU A 87 -5.51 -10.27 5.51
CA LEU A 87 -4.79 -10.69 4.32
C LEU A 87 -5.75 -11.16 3.22
N GLU A 88 -6.74 -11.98 3.56
CA GLU A 88 -7.76 -12.45 2.61
C GLU A 88 -8.56 -11.28 2.02
N MET A 89 -8.91 -10.26 2.83
CA MET A 89 -9.54 -9.03 2.34
C MET A 89 -8.65 -8.28 1.34
N GLY A 90 -7.32 -8.31 1.49
CA GLY A 90 -6.40 -7.73 0.51
C GLY A 90 -6.50 -8.40 -0.88
N ALA A 91 -6.93 -9.65 -0.93
CA ALA A 91 -7.11 -10.42 -2.16
C ALA A 91 -8.54 -10.35 -2.73
N TYR A 92 -9.43 -9.47 -2.25
CA TYR A 92 -10.86 -9.47 -2.60
C TYR A 92 -11.15 -9.32 -4.10
N THR A 93 -10.22 -8.77 -4.88
CA THR A 93 -10.36 -8.63 -6.34
C THR A 93 -9.97 -9.89 -7.11
N ARG A 94 -9.45 -10.93 -6.43
CA ARG A 94 -8.90 -12.16 -7.00
C ARG A 94 -9.84 -13.34 -6.78
N SER A 95 -9.77 -14.33 -7.67
CA SER A 95 -10.54 -15.58 -7.60
C SER A 95 -9.67 -16.84 -7.56
N ASP A 96 -8.35 -16.69 -7.67
CA ASP A 96 -7.37 -17.78 -7.73
C ASP A 96 -7.01 -18.29 -6.33
N ARG A 97 -7.89 -19.04 -5.69
CA ARG A 97 -7.75 -19.51 -4.28
C ARG A 97 -6.37 -20.13 -3.98
N LYS A 98 -5.83 -20.94 -4.90
CA LYS A 98 -4.51 -21.56 -4.71
C LYS A 98 -3.38 -20.53 -4.74
N GLY A 99 -3.46 -19.52 -5.60
CA GLY A 99 -2.52 -18.42 -5.65
C GLY A 99 -2.60 -17.54 -4.40
N ILE A 100 -3.81 -17.22 -3.94
CA ILE A 100 -4.01 -16.46 -2.69
C ILE A 100 -3.35 -17.18 -1.51
N GLN A 101 -3.57 -18.49 -1.37
CA GLN A 101 -2.95 -19.27 -0.30
C GLN A 101 -1.41 -19.28 -0.39
N LYS A 102 -0.85 -19.39 -1.59
CA LYS A 102 0.59 -19.29 -1.80
C LYS A 102 1.13 -17.92 -1.41
N ASP A 103 0.42 -16.84 -1.77
CA ASP A 103 0.84 -15.48 -1.47
C ASP A 103 0.72 -15.18 0.04
N ILE A 104 -0.26 -15.78 0.76
CA ILE A 104 -0.32 -15.72 2.23
C ILE A 104 0.94 -16.36 2.85
N GLU A 105 1.34 -17.55 2.40
CA GLU A 105 2.57 -18.19 2.91
C GLU A 105 3.81 -17.32 2.58
N GLN A 106 3.87 -16.69 1.41
CA GLN A 106 4.95 -15.76 1.08
C GLN A 106 4.95 -14.51 1.99
N VAL A 107 3.79 -13.98 2.35
CA VAL A 107 3.68 -12.90 3.35
C VAL A 107 4.23 -13.36 4.70
N TYR A 108 3.96 -14.59 5.11
CA TYR A 108 4.49 -15.16 6.34
C TYR A 108 6.01 -15.37 6.31
N ASP A 109 6.58 -15.61 5.11
CA ASP A 109 8.04 -15.65 4.93
C ASP A 109 8.68 -14.26 5.01
N TYR A 110 7.96 -13.21 4.61
CA TYR A 110 8.39 -11.82 4.80
C TYR A 110 8.23 -11.36 6.24
N PHE A 111 7.14 -11.72 6.89
CA PHE A 111 6.75 -11.29 8.23
C PHE A 111 6.33 -12.48 9.11
N PRO A 112 7.28 -13.27 9.65
CA PRO A 112 6.97 -14.48 10.44
C PRO A 112 6.02 -14.22 11.63
N ILE A 113 6.10 -13.03 12.23
CA ILE A 113 5.23 -12.64 13.34
C ILE A 113 3.75 -12.62 12.95
N LEU A 114 3.41 -12.32 11.70
CA LEU A 114 2.03 -12.37 11.21
C LEU A 114 1.51 -13.81 11.14
N LYS A 115 2.38 -14.78 10.86
CA LYS A 115 2.03 -16.22 10.92
C LYS A 115 1.72 -16.68 12.34
N GLU A 116 2.59 -16.30 13.28
CA GLU A 116 2.41 -16.63 14.71
C GLU A 116 1.09 -16.07 15.25
N ARG A 117 0.68 -14.91 14.76
CA ARG A 117 -0.51 -14.17 15.20
C ARG A 117 -1.69 -14.25 14.24
N LYS A 118 -1.70 -15.21 13.30
CA LYS A 118 -2.66 -15.28 12.20
C LYS A 118 -4.14 -15.23 12.63
N ASN A 119 -4.46 -15.79 13.79
CA ASN A 119 -5.82 -15.83 14.34
C ASN A 119 -6.10 -14.68 15.33
N GLN A 120 -5.13 -13.80 15.60
CA GLN A 120 -5.29 -12.69 16.52
C GLN A 120 -6.01 -11.53 15.84
N PRO A 121 -6.96 -10.84 16.52
CA PRO A 121 -7.54 -9.60 16.02
C PRO A 121 -6.45 -8.54 15.75
N ALA A 122 -6.49 -7.92 14.58
CA ALA A 122 -5.45 -6.98 14.15
C ALA A 122 -5.33 -5.75 15.04
N GLY A 123 -6.42 -5.36 15.71
CA GLY A 123 -6.40 -4.25 16.68
C GLY A 123 -5.52 -4.50 17.91
N LEU A 124 -5.20 -5.77 18.21
CA LEU A 124 -4.34 -6.17 19.34
C LEU A 124 -2.85 -6.29 18.96
N LEU A 125 -2.51 -6.06 17.71
CA LEU A 125 -1.13 -6.02 17.24
C LEU A 125 -0.43 -4.74 17.70
N SER A 126 0.89 -4.81 17.89
CA SER A 126 1.71 -3.61 18.05
C SER A 126 1.66 -2.73 16.80
N GLY A 127 2.01 -1.44 16.94
CA GLY A 127 2.00 -0.54 15.80
C GLY A 127 2.90 -0.97 14.64
N GLY A 128 4.03 -1.62 14.93
CA GLY A 128 4.91 -2.18 13.89
C GLY A 128 4.28 -3.38 13.18
N GLU A 129 3.64 -4.28 13.91
CA GLU A 129 2.95 -5.44 13.35
C GLU A 129 1.73 -5.02 12.51
N GLN A 130 1.00 -3.97 12.94
CA GLN A 130 -0.08 -3.39 12.14
C GLN A 130 0.45 -2.79 10.83
N GLN A 131 1.63 -2.16 10.84
CA GLN A 131 2.26 -1.65 9.63
C GLN A 131 2.67 -2.78 8.69
N MET A 132 3.25 -3.86 9.20
CA MET A 132 3.56 -5.06 8.44
C MET A 132 2.30 -5.65 7.81
N LEU A 133 1.20 -5.73 8.57
CA LEU A 133 -0.09 -6.23 8.08
C LEU A 133 -0.69 -5.31 7.01
N CYS A 134 -0.60 -3.99 7.16
CA CYS A 134 -1.08 -3.03 6.16
C CYS A 134 -0.35 -3.19 4.81
N ILE A 135 1.00 -3.29 4.84
CA ILE A 135 1.82 -3.53 3.64
C ILE A 135 1.47 -4.89 3.03
N SER A 136 1.37 -5.93 3.86
CA SER A 136 1.02 -7.28 3.43
C SER A 136 -0.35 -7.35 2.78
N ARG A 137 -1.34 -6.67 3.33
CA ARG A 137 -2.69 -6.60 2.76
C ARG A 137 -2.69 -5.95 1.37
N ALA A 138 -1.90 -4.88 1.18
CA ALA A 138 -1.74 -4.27 -0.14
C ALA A 138 -1.06 -5.23 -1.13
N LEU A 139 -0.10 -6.03 -0.68
CA LEU A 139 0.60 -7.03 -1.48
C LEU A 139 -0.32 -8.18 -1.94
N MET A 140 -1.33 -8.54 -1.14
CA MET A 140 -2.27 -9.63 -1.45
C MET A 140 -3.08 -9.42 -2.72
N SER A 141 -3.24 -8.19 -3.19
CA SER A 141 -3.85 -7.90 -4.50
C SER A 141 -2.97 -8.30 -5.68
N LYS A 142 -1.70 -8.69 -5.45
CA LYS A 142 -0.67 -8.99 -6.43
C LYS A 142 -0.44 -7.83 -7.40
N PRO A 143 -0.09 -6.64 -6.89
CA PRO A 143 0.02 -5.44 -7.69
C PRO A 143 1.27 -5.43 -8.58
N GLU A 144 1.21 -4.72 -9.71
CA GLU A 144 2.35 -4.33 -10.53
C GLU A 144 3.09 -3.13 -9.92
N ILE A 145 2.34 -2.25 -9.23
CA ILE A 145 2.89 -1.09 -8.53
C ILE A 145 2.22 -0.96 -7.15
N MET A 146 3.01 -0.72 -6.12
CA MET A 146 2.53 -0.51 -4.76
C MET A 146 2.90 0.89 -4.26
N LEU A 147 1.89 1.65 -3.86
CA LEU A 147 2.04 2.96 -3.23
C LEU A 147 2.11 2.78 -1.72
N LEU A 148 3.16 3.33 -1.09
CA LEU A 148 3.36 3.26 0.35
C LEU A 148 3.40 4.69 0.91
N ASP A 149 2.45 5.03 1.78
CA ASP A 149 2.38 6.36 2.40
C ASP A 149 2.94 6.27 3.83
N GLU A 150 4.08 6.96 4.06
CA GLU A 150 4.79 7.01 5.34
C GLU A 150 4.99 5.62 6.01
N PRO A 151 5.56 4.60 5.30
CA PRO A 151 5.60 3.22 5.78
C PRO A 151 6.44 3.03 7.05
N SER A 152 7.23 4.01 7.44
CA SER A 152 8.11 4.00 8.62
C SER A 152 7.62 4.86 9.79
N LEU A 153 6.48 5.56 9.64
CA LEU A 153 6.01 6.52 10.64
C LEU A 153 5.72 5.87 11.99
N GLY A 154 6.30 6.41 13.05
CA GLY A 154 6.09 5.95 14.43
C GLY A 154 6.65 4.57 14.73
N LEU A 155 7.64 4.10 13.97
CA LEU A 155 8.32 2.84 14.19
C LEU A 155 9.71 3.04 14.83
N SER A 156 10.18 2.00 15.54
CA SER A 156 11.55 1.99 16.03
C SER A 156 12.56 1.90 14.87
N PRO A 157 13.79 2.42 15.02
CA PRO A 157 14.80 2.36 13.97
C PRO A 157 15.08 0.94 13.45
N LYS A 158 15.01 -0.07 14.32
CA LYS A 158 15.17 -1.47 13.93
C LYS A 158 14.06 -1.93 12.98
N LEU A 159 12.79 -1.64 13.31
CA LEU A 159 11.64 -2.01 12.48
C LEU A 159 11.62 -1.24 11.15
N VAL A 160 12.04 0.02 11.14
CA VAL A 160 12.20 0.81 9.92
C VAL A 160 13.13 0.10 8.95
N LYS A 161 14.32 -0.31 9.44
CA LYS A 161 15.30 -1.03 8.61
C LYS A 161 14.72 -2.33 8.06
N GLU A 162 14.09 -3.13 8.92
CA GLU A 162 13.46 -4.40 8.54
C GLU A 162 12.39 -4.22 7.44
N ILE A 163 11.50 -3.25 7.59
CA ILE A 163 10.46 -2.96 6.59
C ILE A 163 11.08 -2.54 5.25
N PHE A 164 12.10 -1.68 5.25
CA PHE A 164 12.74 -1.26 3.99
C PHE A 164 13.50 -2.41 3.32
N GLU A 165 14.15 -3.30 4.08
CA GLU A 165 14.77 -4.52 3.53
C GLU A 165 13.73 -5.43 2.86
N ILE A 166 12.55 -5.56 3.47
CA ILE A 166 11.44 -6.34 2.90
C ILE A 166 10.87 -5.66 1.66
N ILE A 167 10.67 -4.32 1.65
CA ILE A 167 10.22 -3.59 0.45
C ILE A 167 11.18 -3.82 -0.72
N ILE A 168 12.50 -3.75 -0.47
CA ILE A 168 13.51 -4.03 -1.50
C ILE A 168 13.43 -5.49 -1.97
N ARG A 169 13.13 -6.44 -1.07
CA ARG A 169 12.97 -7.85 -1.41
C ARG A 169 11.70 -8.12 -2.24
N ILE A 170 10.62 -7.41 -1.95
CA ILE A 170 9.35 -7.51 -2.71
C ILE A 170 9.52 -6.97 -4.13
N ASN A 171 10.35 -5.93 -4.32
CA ASN A 171 10.56 -5.29 -5.61
C ASN A 171 11.48 -6.10 -6.57
N LYS A 172 12.14 -7.15 -6.09
CA LYS A 172 13.00 -8.04 -6.90
C LYS A 172 12.21 -9.18 -7.53
#